data_91ae2348639b30941646ad31e50b9c54
#
_entry.id   91ae2348639b30941646ad31e50b9c54
#
_cell.length_a   1.000
_cell.length_b   1.000
_cell.length_c   1.000
_cell.angle_alpha   90.00
_cell.angle_beta   90.00
_cell.angle_gamma   90.00
#
_symmetry.space_group_name_H-M   'P 1'
#
loop_
_entity.id
_entity.type
_entity.pdbx_description
1 polymer ?
#
loop_
_entity_poly.entity_id
_entity_poly.type
_entity_poly.pdbx_seq_one_letter_code
_entity_poly.pdbx_strand_id
1 'polypeptide(L)'
;MNHTPTPSPLEAALALQRQAYLAHPVPSLAERKADLRTLQRFVREHKDALCDAISADYGHRSYHETLLAEVFPVVDGIDHVIKHLHGWMRPQRRAVDWRNFLGASNRVIPQPLGVVGVIVPWNFPLNLSLVPLTYIFAAGNRAMVKMSENSRHLAAYLMAHMPAYFSPEKLQFFDETGGIGIAFSQLKFDHLLFTGSGQTGRAVMAAAAQNLCPVTLELGGKSPAIVCDDFPLRTAVERIMFVKLLNAGQICTTVDHAWLPAAKVDEFVRLARSFARQHYPRLDSPDYTAIIDQRAFERLLHALQDAQDQGATVLPLLDGPAFDAVTRKIAPHIVLNAPQSSLLMQREIFGPILPLRSYTALEQVIDHINAGPRPLALYPFSHDAAQVQSLIDRVMSGGVSVNDALFHVGQHDLPFGGVGDSGMGHYHSREGFETFSKMRPVFYQTRFSTLKLLWPPYGKLADRVLAFLIR
;
A
#
# COMPACT_ATOMS: atom_id res chain seq x y z
N MET A 1 27.18 -16.46 -36.80
CA MET A 1 27.26 -15.23 -35.97
C MET A 1 26.03 -15.20 -35.12
N ASN A 2 26.17 -15.46 -33.81
CA ASN A 2 25.04 -15.32 -32.88
C ASN A 2 24.70 -13.83 -32.73
N HIS A 3 23.66 -13.37 -33.40
CA HIS A 3 23.11 -12.05 -33.11
C HIS A 3 22.55 -12.09 -31.67
N THR A 4 23.30 -11.56 -30.73
CA THR A 4 22.73 -11.23 -29.42
C THR A 4 21.63 -10.18 -29.68
N PRO A 5 20.37 -10.44 -29.33
CA PRO A 5 19.31 -9.48 -29.57
C PRO A 5 19.64 -8.16 -28.86
N THR A 6 19.37 -7.04 -29.49
CA THR A 6 19.54 -5.72 -28.87
C THR A 6 18.64 -5.67 -27.62
N PRO A 7 19.18 -5.31 -26.44
CA PRO A 7 18.38 -5.25 -25.22
C PRO A 7 17.23 -4.23 -25.38
N SER A 8 16.08 -4.58 -24.84
CA SER A 8 14.94 -3.66 -24.79
C SER A 8 15.30 -2.41 -23.96
N PRO A 9 14.57 -1.28 -24.12
CA PRO A 9 14.79 -0.08 -23.30
C PRO A 9 14.72 -0.36 -21.80
N LEU A 10 13.86 -1.28 -21.37
CA LEU A 10 13.73 -1.71 -19.96
C LEU A 10 14.96 -2.46 -19.49
N GLU A 11 15.47 -3.42 -20.27
CA GLU A 11 16.67 -4.17 -19.94
C GLU A 11 17.91 -3.27 -19.91
N ALA A 12 18.00 -2.32 -20.87
CA ALA A 12 19.09 -1.34 -20.89
C ALA A 12 19.09 -0.46 -19.63
N ALA A 13 17.91 0.02 -19.21
CA ALA A 13 17.75 0.81 -18.00
C ALA A 13 18.12 0.02 -16.72
N LEU A 14 17.66 -1.23 -16.63
CA LEU A 14 18.04 -2.11 -15.52
C LEU A 14 19.55 -2.36 -15.47
N ALA A 15 20.17 -2.62 -16.62
CA ALA A 15 21.61 -2.85 -16.72
C ALA A 15 22.41 -1.61 -16.30
N LEU A 16 22.00 -0.41 -16.75
CA LEU A 16 22.60 0.86 -16.36
C LEU A 16 22.54 1.08 -14.84
N GLN A 17 21.38 0.91 -14.24
CA GLN A 17 21.20 1.07 -12.78
C GLN A 17 21.99 0.01 -12.01
N ARG A 18 22.05 -1.23 -12.49
CA ARG A 18 22.81 -2.29 -11.85
C ARG A 18 24.31 -2.03 -11.89
N GLN A 19 24.83 -1.56 -13.03
CA GLN A 19 26.24 -1.16 -13.14
C GLN A 19 26.59 -0.05 -12.15
N ALA A 20 25.73 0.98 -12.08
CA ALA A 20 25.93 2.08 -11.15
C ALA A 20 25.81 1.65 -9.67
N TYR A 21 24.93 0.67 -9.35
CA TYR A 21 24.87 0.07 -8.03
C TYR A 21 26.18 -0.67 -7.69
N LEU A 22 26.69 -1.48 -8.58
CA LEU A 22 27.93 -2.23 -8.36
C LEU A 22 29.15 -1.33 -8.19
N ALA A 23 29.17 -0.16 -8.86
CA ALA A 23 30.22 0.85 -8.68
C ALA A 23 30.14 1.55 -7.30
N HIS A 24 28.94 1.70 -6.73
CA HIS A 24 28.73 2.35 -5.44
C HIS A 24 27.58 1.67 -4.66
N PRO A 25 27.83 0.49 -4.05
CA PRO A 25 26.76 -0.34 -3.52
C PRO A 25 26.20 0.10 -2.16
N VAL A 26 26.93 0.93 -1.40
CA VAL A 26 26.53 1.38 -0.06
C VAL A 26 26.66 2.90 0.05
N PRO A 27 25.66 3.67 -0.41
CA PRO A 27 25.65 5.11 -0.25
C PRO A 27 25.69 5.53 1.23
N SER A 28 26.38 6.61 1.52
CA SER A 28 26.47 7.19 2.86
C SER A 28 25.13 7.76 3.34
N LEU A 29 25.02 8.04 4.65
CA LEU A 29 23.86 8.74 5.22
C LEU A 29 23.62 10.11 4.56
N ALA A 30 24.70 10.84 4.24
CA ALA A 30 24.60 12.15 3.60
C ALA A 30 24.00 12.07 2.20
N GLU A 31 24.44 11.10 1.38
CA GLU A 31 23.93 10.85 0.03
C GLU A 31 22.44 10.44 0.05
N ARG A 32 22.07 9.50 0.93
CA ARG A 32 20.67 9.07 1.05
C ARG A 32 19.75 10.23 1.48
N LYS A 33 20.20 11.07 2.42
CA LYS A 33 19.47 12.28 2.80
C LYS A 33 19.42 13.32 1.69
N ALA A 34 20.44 13.41 0.84
CA ALA A 34 20.43 14.28 -0.34
C ALA A 34 19.39 13.81 -1.36
N ASP A 35 19.34 12.51 -1.65
CA ASP A 35 18.32 11.91 -2.53
C ASP A 35 16.90 12.21 -2.01
N LEU A 36 16.65 11.99 -0.72
CA LEU A 36 15.36 12.26 -0.08
C LEU A 36 14.95 13.73 -0.17
N ARG A 37 15.89 14.67 0.10
CA ARG A 37 15.63 16.12 -0.03
C ARG A 37 15.39 16.53 -1.48
N THR A 38 16.06 15.89 -2.43
CA THR A 38 15.86 16.12 -3.86
C THR A 38 14.46 15.68 -4.28
N LEU A 39 14.00 14.52 -3.81
CA LEU A 39 12.64 14.04 -4.06
C LEU A 39 11.59 14.99 -3.45
N GLN A 40 11.79 15.44 -2.21
CA GLN A 40 10.90 16.38 -1.53
C GLN A 40 10.87 17.74 -2.24
N ARG A 41 12.02 18.25 -2.68
CA ARG A 41 12.13 19.49 -3.43
C ARG A 41 11.34 19.42 -4.73
N PHE A 42 11.47 18.33 -5.50
CA PHE A 42 10.69 18.10 -6.71
C PHE A 42 9.18 18.24 -6.44
N VAL A 43 8.67 17.56 -5.42
CA VAL A 43 7.23 17.61 -5.08
C VAL A 43 6.78 19.03 -4.72
N ARG A 44 7.57 19.75 -3.91
CA ARG A 44 7.25 21.12 -3.48
C ARG A 44 7.27 22.12 -4.65
N GLU A 45 8.25 22.02 -5.53
CA GLU A 45 8.42 22.94 -6.67
C GLU A 45 7.36 22.68 -7.77
N HIS A 46 6.88 21.44 -7.91
CA HIS A 46 5.97 21.04 -8.97
C HIS A 46 4.52 20.75 -8.50
N LYS A 47 4.17 21.02 -7.22
CA LYS A 47 2.91 20.58 -6.61
C LYS A 47 1.65 20.90 -7.41
N ASP A 48 1.55 22.11 -7.97
CA ASP A 48 0.36 22.55 -8.70
C ASP A 48 0.25 21.82 -10.05
N ALA A 49 1.33 21.71 -10.80
CA ALA A 49 1.38 20.98 -12.06
C ALA A 49 1.15 19.47 -11.89
N LEU A 50 1.59 18.90 -10.77
CA LEU A 50 1.29 17.50 -10.41
C LEU A 50 -0.20 17.31 -10.13
N CYS A 51 -0.83 18.24 -9.41
CA CYS A 51 -2.27 18.23 -9.18
C CYS A 51 -3.05 18.35 -10.48
N ASP A 52 -2.65 19.26 -11.38
CA ASP A 52 -3.27 19.45 -12.69
C ASP A 52 -3.15 18.19 -13.58
N ALA A 53 -1.98 17.56 -13.61
CA ALA A 53 -1.75 16.35 -14.37
C ALA A 53 -2.63 15.19 -13.85
N ILE A 54 -2.74 15.01 -12.54
CA ILE A 54 -3.60 13.99 -11.94
C ILE A 54 -5.08 14.30 -12.23
N SER A 55 -5.50 15.56 -12.13
CA SER A 55 -6.87 15.96 -12.44
C SER A 55 -7.20 15.70 -13.91
N ALA A 56 -6.27 15.94 -14.84
CA ALA A 56 -6.42 15.62 -16.25
C ALA A 56 -6.59 14.11 -16.51
N ASP A 57 -5.88 13.25 -15.79
CA ASP A 57 -6.02 11.79 -15.88
C ASP A 57 -7.42 11.31 -15.44
N TYR A 58 -8.02 11.95 -14.44
CA TYR A 58 -9.38 11.65 -13.96
C TYR A 58 -10.49 12.29 -14.81
N GLY A 59 -10.15 13.30 -15.64
CA GLY A 59 -11.09 14.24 -16.21
C GLY A 59 -11.54 15.31 -15.22
N HIS A 60 -11.57 14.99 -13.93
CA HIS A 60 -11.67 15.93 -12.80
C HIS A 60 -11.32 15.23 -11.48
N ARG A 61 -10.36 15.78 -10.75
CA ARG A 61 -10.08 15.41 -9.36
C ARG A 61 -9.94 16.66 -8.52
N SER A 62 -10.51 16.65 -7.30
CA SER A 62 -10.39 17.76 -6.37
C SER A 62 -8.91 18.09 -6.09
N TYR A 63 -8.58 19.37 -6.24
CA TYR A 63 -7.24 19.89 -5.95
C TYR A 63 -6.86 19.67 -4.48
N HIS A 64 -7.81 19.91 -3.57
CA HIS A 64 -7.59 19.73 -2.13
C HIS A 64 -7.42 18.26 -1.75
N GLU A 65 -8.18 17.34 -2.36
CA GLU A 65 -7.99 15.91 -2.16
C GLU A 65 -6.61 15.46 -2.65
N THR A 66 -6.14 15.98 -3.78
CA THR A 66 -4.81 15.68 -4.30
C THR A 66 -3.72 16.21 -3.38
N LEU A 67 -3.84 17.44 -2.87
CA LEU A 67 -2.90 17.97 -1.89
C LEU A 67 -2.88 17.13 -0.61
N LEU A 68 -4.05 16.78 -0.06
CA LEU A 68 -4.20 16.05 1.19
C LEU A 68 -3.71 14.60 1.10
N ALA A 69 -4.03 13.91 0.02
CA ALA A 69 -3.82 12.47 -0.07
C ALA A 69 -2.59 12.05 -0.89
N GLU A 70 -2.01 12.98 -1.66
CA GLU A 70 -0.85 12.68 -2.50
C GLU A 70 0.37 13.54 -2.15
N VAL A 71 0.24 14.86 -2.16
CA VAL A 71 1.38 15.76 -1.97
C VAL A 71 1.84 15.80 -0.51
N PHE A 72 0.91 16.04 0.40
CA PHE A 72 1.22 16.17 1.84
C PHE A 72 1.85 14.90 2.43
N PRO A 73 1.30 13.68 2.22
CA PRO A 73 1.89 12.47 2.80
C PRO A 73 3.31 12.18 2.29
N VAL A 74 3.62 12.51 1.05
CA VAL A 74 4.96 12.35 0.49
C VAL A 74 5.94 13.31 1.17
N VAL A 75 5.59 14.59 1.27
CA VAL A 75 6.48 15.62 1.85
C VAL A 75 6.74 15.34 3.32
N ASP A 76 5.69 15.06 4.10
CA ASP A 76 5.74 14.81 5.53
C ASP A 76 6.44 13.46 5.85
N GLY A 77 6.14 12.42 5.06
CA GLY A 77 6.80 11.13 5.17
C GLY A 77 8.31 11.19 4.91
N ILE A 78 8.75 12.00 3.95
CA ILE A 78 10.19 12.22 3.70
C ILE A 78 10.84 12.90 4.90
N ASP A 79 10.22 13.90 5.52
CA ASP A 79 10.74 14.57 6.71
C ASP A 79 10.89 13.57 7.88
N HIS A 80 9.89 12.70 8.09
CA HIS A 80 9.95 11.62 9.08
C HIS A 80 11.15 10.68 8.82
N VAL A 81 11.31 10.21 7.59
CA VAL A 81 12.42 9.31 7.22
C VAL A 81 13.78 9.98 7.41
N ILE A 82 13.96 11.23 6.96
CA ILE A 82 15.22 11.96 7.14
C ILE A 82 15.62 12.06 8.62
N LYS A 83 14.64 12.27 9.51
CA LYS A 83 14.84 12.34 10.95
C LYS A 83 15.32 11.01 11.53
N HIS A 84 14.76 9.88 11.11
CA HIS A 84 14.99 8.57 11.71
C HIS A 84 16.07 7.74 11.02
N LEU A 85 16.43 8.05 9.76
CA LEU A 85 17.31 7.26 8.90
C LEU A 85 18.66 6.90 9.54
N HIS A 86 19.28 7.84 10.26
CA HIS A 86 20.55 7.54 10.95
C HIS A 86 20.42 6.38 11.94
N GLY A 87 19.29 6.31 12.66
CA GLY A 87 19.01 5.22 13.59
C GLY A 87 18.79 3.89 12.87
N TRP A 88 18.03 3.92 11.77
CA TRP A 88 17.72 2.72 10.98
C TRP A 88 18.95 2.11 10.31
N MET A 89 19.89 2.93 9.86
CA MET A 89 21.13 2.48 9.23
C MET A 89 22.15 1.87 10.20
N ARG A 90 21.98 2.03 11.52
CA ARG A 90 22.94 1.52 12.50
C ARG A 90 22.98 0.00 12.50
N PRO A 91 24.19 -0.62 12.49
CA PRO A 91 24.34 -2.04 12.72
C PRO A 91 23.74 -2.45 14.08
N GLN A 92 22.86 -3.43 14.06
CA GLN A 92 22.19 -3.95 15.26
C GLN A 92 23.07 -5.02 15.90
N ARG A 93 23.45 -4.86 17.16
CA ARG A 93 24.13 -5.92 17.91
C ARG A 93 23.16 -7.05 18.23
N ARG A 94 23.62 -8.28 18.12
CA ARG A 94 22.87 -9.50 18.49
C ARG A 94 23.65 -10.28 19.53
N ALA A 95 22.93 -11.05 20.35
CA ALA A 95 23.52 -11.92 21.34
C ALA A 95 24.44 -12.95 20.66
N VAL A 96 25.52 -13.29 21.33
CA VAL A 96 26.44 -14.37 20.97
C VAL A 96 26.33 -15.45 22.04
N ASP A 97 26.37 -16.70 21.66
CA ASP A 97 26.58 -17.79 22.59
C ASP A 97 28.05 -17.78 23.06
N TRP A 98 28.28 -17.04 24.16
CA TRP A 98 29.59 -16.80 24.71
C TRP A 98 30.28 -18.09 25.20
N ARG A 99 29.48 -19.16 25.51
CA ARG A 99 30.02 -20.46 25.95
C ARG A 99 30.78 -21.14 24.84
N ASN A 100 30.25 -21.06 23.61
CA ASN A 100 30.82 -21.70 22.43
C ASN A 100 31.74 -20.78 21.64
N PHE A 101 31.51 -19.44 21.73
CA PHE A 101 32.17 -18.43 20.92
C PHE A 101 32.71 -17.26 21.77
N LEU A 102 33.57 -17.60 22.74
CA LEU A 102 34.14 -16.63 23.69
C LEU A 102 34.82 -15.47 22.96
N GLY A 103 34.36 -14.25 23.24
CA GLY A 103 34.89 -13.02 22.67
C GLY A 103 34.43 -12.69 21.23
N ALA A 104 33.63 -13.56 20.60
CA ALA A 104 33.02 -13.27 19.30
C ALA A 104 31.93 -12.19 19.40
N SER A 105 31.50 -11.65 18.28
CA SER A 105 30.38 -10.69 18.22
C SER A 105 29.51 -10.89 17.00
N ASN A 106 28.20 -10.62 17.19
CA ASN A 106 27.19 -10.69 16.12
C ASN A 106 26.64 -9.32 15.82
N ARG A 107 26.47 -9.04 14.53
CA ARG A 107 25.78 -7.83 14.05
C ARG A 107 24.83 -8.18 12.92
N VAL A 108 23.74 -7.40 12.81
CA VAL A 108 22.92 -7.34 11.61
C VAL A 108 23.15 -5.96 10.98
N ILE A 109 23.59 -5.94 9.73
CA ILE A 109 23.94 -4.72 9.01
C ILE A 109 22.96 -4.53 7.87
N PRO A 110 22.14 -3.45 7.86
CA PRO A 110 21.29 -3.11 6.73
C PRO A 110 22.14 -2.75 5.51
N GLN A 111 21.90 -3.39 4.39
CA GLN A 111 22.58 -3.09 3.12
C GLN A 111 21.55 -2.93 1.99
N PRO A 112 21.78 -2.02 1.03
CA PRO A 112 20.92 -1.89 -0.14
C PRO A 112 20.81 -3.21 -0.91
N LEU A 113 19.64 -3.50 -1.45
CA LEU A 113 19.41 -4.67 -2.29
C LEU A 113 20.02 -4.50 -3.69
N GLY A 114 19.83 -3.31 -4.29
CA GLY A 114 20.28 -3.01 -5.65
C GLY A 114 19.29 -2.15 -6.42
N VAL A 115 18.61 -2.72 -7.42
CA VAL A 115 17.60 -2.06 -8.24
C VAL A 115 16.22 -2.59 -7.89
N VAL A 116 15.34 -1.68 -7.48
CA VAL A 116 13.95 -2.00 -7.11
C VAL A 116 13.00 -1.58 -8.22
N GLY A 117 12.14 -2.50 -8.66
CA GLY A 117 11.02 -2.19 -9.54
C GLY A 117 9.79 -1.77 -8.73
N VAL A 118 9.06 -0.77 -9.23
CA VAL A 118 7.78 -0.33 -8.64
C VAL A 118 6.72 -0.27 -9.72
N ILE A 119 5.60 -0.96 -9.55
CA ILE A 119 4.43 -0.90 -10.43
C ILE A 119 3.33 -0.16 -9.69
N VAL A 120 2.91 0.97 -10.24
CA VAL A 120 2.06 1.97 -9.59
C VAL A 120 0.64 1.92 -10.15
N PRO A 121 -0.41 1.93 -9.31
CA PRO A 121 -1.80 2.06 -9.75
C PRO A 121 -2.15 3.51 -10.08
N TRP A 122 -3.40 3.72 -10.49
CA TRP A 122 -3.91 5.02 -10.92
C TRP A 122 -4.59 5.85 -9.82
N ASN A 123 -4.99 5.24 -8.72
CA ASN A 123 -5.86 5.90 -7.73
C ASN A 123 -5.15 6.96 -6.85
N PHE A 124 -3.90 6.73 -6.50
CA PHE A 124 -3.01 7.69 -5.85
C PHE A 124 -1.62 7.61 -6.50
N PRO A 125 -1.50 7.98 -7.79
CA PRO A 125 -0.31 7.66 -8.58
C PRO A 125 0.95 8.39 -8.13
N LEU A 126 0.84 9.58 -7.55
CA LEU A 126 1.97 10.31 -6.99
C LEU A 126 2.41 9.71 -5.65
N ASN A 127 1.47 9.52 -4.72
CA ASN A 127 1.74 8.93 -3.40
C ASN A 127 2.32 7.52 -3.54
N LEU A 128 1.65 6.65 -4.30
CA LEU A 128 2.02 5.23 -4.45
C LEU A 128 3.25 5.02 -5.36
N SER A 129 3.80 6.08 -5.95
CA SER A 129 5.14 6.07 -6.55
C SER A 129 6.19 6.64 -5.61
N LEU A 130 5.96 7.81 -5.01
CA LEU A 130 6.99 8.56 -4.30
C LEU A 130 7.17 8.12 -2.84
N VAL A 131 6.12 7.61 -2.17
CA VAL A 131 6.27 7.04 -0.83
C VAL A 131 7.12 5.77 -0.86
N PRO A 132 6.90 4.78 -1.74
CA PRO A 132 7.86 3.68 -1.89
C PRO A 132 9.27 4.14 -2.23
N LEU A 133 9.44 5.12 -3.15
CA LEU A 133 10.75 5.69 -3.48
C LEU A 133 11.45 6.28 -2.27
N THR A 134 10.71 6.86 -1.33
CA THR A 134 11.27 7.40 -0.08
C THR A 134 11.99 6.30 0.71
N TYR A 135 11.40 5.12 0.88
CA TYR A 135 12.02 4.01 1.59
C TYR A 135 13.09 3.30 0.77
N ILE A 136 12.92 3.21 -0.55
CA ILE A 136 13.90 2.67 -1.49
C ILE A 136 15.20 3.50 -1.43
N PHE A 137 15.10 4.83 -1.44
CA PHE A 137 16.25 5.74 -1.34
C PHE A 137 16.83 5.79 0.07
N ALA A 138 15.99 5.72 1.10
CA ALA A 138 16.44 5.56 2.48
C ALA A 138 17.30 4.30 2.67
N ALA A 139 16.89 3.19 2.07
CA ALA A 139 17.67 1.95 2.06
C ALA A 139 18.94 2.03 1.17
N GLY A 140 19.05 3.04 0.29
CA GLY A 140 20.21 3.27 -0.57
C GLY A 140 20.14 2.62 -1.94
N ASN A 141 18.95 2.18 -2.37
CA ASN A 141 18.73 1.53 -3.65
C ASN A 141 18.57 2.52 -4.82
N ARG A 142 18.43 1.96 -6.01
CA ARG A 142 18.03 2.60 -7.26
C ARG A 142 16.64 2.11 -7.63
N ALA A 143 15.91 2.83 -8.48
CA ALA A 143 14.55 2.47 -8.80
C ALA A 143 14.18 2.66 -10.27
N MET A 144 13.37 1.74 -10.76
CA MET A 144 12.58 1.86 -11.98
C MET A 144 11.11 1.85 -11.58
N VAL A 145 10.34 2.82 -12.10
CA VAL A 145 8.93 3.00 -11.73
C VAL A 145 8.07 2.94 -12.98
N LYS A 146 7.14 1.99 -13.02
CA LYS A 146 6.17 1.84 -14.10
C LYS A 146 4.82 2.41 -13.66
N MET A 147 4.36 3.46 -14.32
CA MET A 147 3.09 4.13 -14.05
C MET A 147 1.91 3.38 -14.68
N SER A 148 0.70 3.61 -14.16
CA SER A 148 -0.52 3.03 -14.71
C SER A 148 -0.88 3.59 -16.10
N GLU A 149 -1.58 2.80 -16.90
CA GLU A 149 -2.20 3.22 -18.17
C GLU A 149 -3.23 4.36 -18.00
N ASN A 150 -3.81 4.49 -16.81
CA ASN A 150 -4.77 5.54 -16.46
C ASN A 150 -4.10 6.79 -15.83
N SER A 151 -2.76 6.85 -15.77
CA SER A 151 -2.00 7.99 -15.24
C SER A 151 -1.09 8.60 -16.30
N ARG A 152 -1.61 8.82 -17.51
CA ARG A 152 -0.82 9.23 -18.68
C ARG A 152 -0.24 10.63 -18.56
N HIS A 153 -1.04 11.59 -18.10
CA HIS A 153 -0.58 12.99 -17.95
C HIS A 153 0.46 13.08 -16.84
N LEU A 154 0.23 12.41 -15.70
CA LEU A 154 1.21 12.37 -14.61
C LEU A 154 2.48 11.63 -15.06
N ALA A 155 2.36 10.48 -15.73
CA ALA A 155 3.52 9.73 -16.22
C ALA A 155 4.37 10.58 -17.19
N ALA A 156 3.73 11.23 -18.15
CA ALA A 156 4.42 12.14 -19.09
C ALA A 156 5.12 13.29 -18.36
N TYR A 157 4.46 13.86 -17.35
CA TYR A 157 5.03 14.94 -16.54
C TYR A 157 6.26 14.47 -15.75
N LEU A 158 6.17 13.32 -15.08
CA LEU A 158 7.28 12.75 -14.31
C LEU A 158 8.46 12.37 -15.22
N MET A 159 8.20 11.76 -16.37
CA MET A 159 9.22 11.39 -17.36
C MET A 159 9.95 12.62 -17.94
N ALA A 160 9.24 13.74 -18.13
CA ALA A 160 9.81 14.97 -18.65
C ALA A 160 10.66 15.74 -17.63
N HIS A 161 10.24 15.78 -16.36
CA HIS A 161 10.82 16.70 -15.36
C HIS A 161 11.75 16.00 -14.36
N MET A 162 11.51 14.72 -14.01
CA MET A 162 12.33 13.99 -13.04
C MET A 162 13.81 13.86 -13.43
N PRO A 163 14.19 13.76 -14.72
CA PRO A 163 15.59 13.69 -15.13
C PRO A 163 16.44 14.94 -14.78
N ALA A 164 15.82 16.07 -14.50
CA ALA A 164 16.54 17.26 -13.98
C ALA A 164 16.94 17.13 -12.50
N TYR A 165 16.37 16.17 -11.77
CA TYR A 165 16.60 15.93 -10.33
C TYR A 165 17.41 14.67 -10.08
N PHE A 166 17.19 13.62 -10.87
CA PHE A 166 17.86 12.31 -10.73
C PHE A 166 18.37 11.81 -12.08
N SER A 167 19.61 11.33 -12.09
CA SER A 167 20.16 10.67 -13.28
C SER A 167 19.40 9.36 -13.58
N PRO A 168 19.37 8.90 -14.84
CA PRO A 168 18.77 7.61 -15.22
C PRO A 168 19.36 6.42 -14.47
N GLU A 169 20.61 6.55 -14.01
CA GLU A 169 21.28 5.54 -13.18
C GLU A 169 20.66 5.41 -11.79
N LYS A 170 19.93 6.44 -11.31
CA LYS A 170 19.31 6.44 -9.98
C LYS A 170 17.81 6.17 -10.04
N LEU A 171 17.09 6.84 -10.95
CA LEU A 171 15.63 6.78 -11.05
C LEU A 171 15.18 6.93 -12.50
N GLN A 172 14.31 6.02 -12.95
CA GLN A 172 13.61 6.17 -14.24
C GLN A 172 12.14 5.85 -14.08
N PHE A 173 11.30 6.66 -14.72
CA PHE A 173 9.86 6.44 -14.87
C PHE A 173 9.54 5.90 -16.26
N PHE A 174 8.53 5.04 -16.34
CA PHE A 174 8.00 4.45 -17.56
C PHE A 174 6.48 4.56 -17.56
N ASP A 175 5.90 4.87 -18.70
CA ASP A 175 4.45 4.78 -18.93
C ASP A 175 4.04 3.35 -19.35
N GLU A 176 2.76 3.15 -19.69
CA GLU A 176 2.24 1.84 -20.16
C GLU A 176 2.22 1.74 -21.69
N THR A 177 3.04 2.50 -22.39
CA THR A 177 3.08 2.47 -23.87
C THR A 177 3.50 1.08 -24.37
N GLY A 178 2.68 0.47 -25.22
CA GLY A 178 2.97 -0.82 -25.83
C GLY A 178 2.79 -2.04 -24.92
N GLY A 179 2.10 -1.91 -23.80
CA GLY A 179 1.83 -3.04 -22.89
C GLY A 179 3.06 -3.51 -22.12
N ILE A 180 3.95 -2.60 -21.74
CA ILE A 180 5.22 -2.90 -21.10
C ILE A 180 5.09 -3.50 -19.69
N GLY A 181 3.89 -3.44 -19.08
CA GLY A 181 3.69 -3.96 -17.70
C GLY A 181 4.06 -5.42 -17.54
N ILE A 182 3.80 -6.26 -18.54
CA ILE A 182 4.21 -7.67 -18.55
C ILE A 182 5.73 -7.78 -18.59
N ALA A 183 6.37 -7.12 -19.55
CA ALA A 183 7.82 -7.14 -19.72
C ALA A 183 8.54 -6.56 -18.49
N PHE A 184 7.99 -5.50 -17.88
CA PHE A 184 8.52 -4.91 -16.65
C PHE A 184 8.49 -5.90 -15.49
N SER A 185 7.40 -6.65 -15.31
CA SER A 185 7.28 -7.65 -14.23
C SER A 185 8.21 -8.86 -14.41
N GLN A 186 8.69 -9.09 -15.63
CA GLN A 186 9.65 -10.16 -15.97
C GLN A 186 11.12 -9.75 -15.82
N LEU A 187 11.41 -8.47 -15.54
CA LEU A 187 12.78 -8.03 -15.31
C LEU A 187 13.35 -8.62 -14.01
N LYS A 188 14.66 -8.89 -14.05
CA LYS A 188 15.36 -9.42 -12.87
C LYS A 188 15.72 -8.32 -11.89
N PHE A 189 14.71 -7.77 -11.21
CA PHE A 189 14.90 -6.84 -10.10
C PHE A 189 15.45 -7.53 -8.86
N ASP A 190 16.02 -6.75 -7.94
CA ASP A 190 16.44 -7.24 -6.63
C ASP A 190 15.27 -7.20 -5.61
N HIS A 191 14.22 -6.45 -5.91
CA HIS A 191 12.90 -6.47 -5.28
C HIS A 191 11.87 -5.84 -6.22
N LEU A 192 10.61 -6.30 -6.19
CA LEU A 192 9.52 -5.73 -6.97
C LEU A 192 8.35 -5.40 -6.05
N LEU A 193 7.96 -4.12 -6.00
CA LEU A 193 6.75 -3.67 -5.33
C LEU A 193 5.65 -3.49 -6.37
N PHE A 194 4.51 -4.07 -6.10
CA PHE A 194 3.30 -3.94 -6.92
C PHE A 194 2.14 -3.46 -6.05
N THR A 195 1.43 -2.44 -6.51
CA THR A 195 0.15 -2.01 -5.94
C THR A 195 -0.93 -2.09 -7.01
N GLY A 196 -2.04 -2.79 -6.72
CA GLY A 196 -3.14 -2.93 -7.68
C GLY A 196 -4.11 -4.06 -7.36
N SER A 197 -4.78 -4.60 -8.40
CA SER A 197 -5.77 -5.68 -8.21
C SER A 197 -5.11 -7.01 -7.84
N GLY A 198 -5.81 -7.84 -7.05
CA GLY A 198 -5.35 -9.18 -6.69
C GLY A 198 -5.11 -10.08 -7.90
N GLN A 199 -5.88 -9.93 -8.98
CA GLN A 199 -5.67 -10.68 -10.22
C GLN A 199 -4.33 -10.35 -10.86
N THR A 200 -4.03 -9.05 -11.01
CA THR A 200 -2.75 -8.58 -11.57
C THR A 200 -1.58 -8.90 -10.64
N GLY A 201 -1.77 -8.77 -9.31
CA GLY A 201 -0.75 -9.13 -8.33
C GLY A 201 -0.29 -10.57 -8.41
N ARG A 202 -1.22 -11.51 -8.61
CA ARG A 202 -0.89 -12.93 -8.85
C ARG A 202 -0.05 -13.12 -10.12
N ALA A 203 -0.38 -12.40 -11.20
CA ALA A 203 0.39 -12.47 -12.45
C ALA A 203 1.81 -11.88 -12.29
N VAL A 204 1.93 -10.74 -11.60
CA VAL A 204 3.23 -10.11 -11.29
C VAL A 204 4.08 -11.02 -10.42
N MET A 205 3.50 -11.63 -9.38
CA MET A 205 4.19 -12.59 -8.52
C MET A 205 4.70 -13.82 -9.30
N ALA A 206 3.86 -14.36 -10.18
CA ALA A 206 4.25 -15.49 -11.03
C ALA A 206 5.39 -15.14 -11.99
N ALA A 207 5.40 -13.93 -12.56
CA ALA A 207 6.48 -13.43 -13.42
C ALA A 207 7.78 -13.24 -12.61
N ALA A 208 7.71 -12.58 -11.46
CA ALA A 208 8.85 -12.35 -10.57
C ALA A 208 9.48 -13.64 -10.07
N ALA A 209 8.68 -14.69 -9.82
CA ALA A 209 9.15 -16.00 -9.37
C ALA A 209 10.14 -16.66 -10.35
N GLN A 210 10.03 -16.41 -11.66
CA GLN A 210 10.94 -16.93 -12.67
C GLN A 210 12.39 -16.42 -12.46
N ASN A 211 12.53 -15.26 -11.82
CA ASN A 211 13.83 -14.63 -11.53
C ASN A 211 14.23 -14.74 -10.04
N LEU A 212 13.45 -15.45 -9.22
CA LEU A 212 13.58 -15.45 -7.75
C LEU A 212 13.57 -14.03 -7.17
N CYS A 213 12.85 -13.11 -7.83
CA CYS A 213 12.71 -11.73 -7.37
C CYS A 213 11.70 -11.67 -6.21
N PRO A 214 12.10 -11.22 -5.01
CA PRO A 214 11.16 -10.98 -3.91
C PRO A 214 10.12 -9.92 -4.29
N VAL A 215 8.88 -10.12 -3.83
CA VAL A 215 7.79 -9.18 -4.10
C VAL A 215 7.16 -8.64 -2.82
N THR A 216 6.75 -7.38 -2.85
CA THR A 216 5.76 -6.80 -1.94
C THR A 216 4.50 -6.52 -2.77
N LEU A 217 3.36 -7.04 -2.34
CA LEU A 217 2.08 -6.90 -3.02
C LEU A 217 1.11 -6.14 -2.14
N GLU A 218 0.70 -4.96 -2.60
CA GLU A 218 -0.33 -4.15 -1.97
C GLU A 218 -1.60 -4.25 -2.81
N LEU A 219 -2.55 -5.01 -2.30
CA LEU A 219 -3.77 -5.37 -3.03
C LEU A 219 -4.99 -4.70 -2.37
N GLY A 220 -6.15 -4.89 -2.98
CA GLY A 220 -7.39 -4.40 -2.42
C GLY A 220 -8.03 -5.36 -1.42
N GLY A 221 -9.24 -5.06 -1.05
CA GLY A 221 -10.06 -5.91 -0.18
C GLY A 221 -11.39 -5.28 0.16
N LYS A 222 -12.26 -6.02 0.85
CA LYS A 222 -13.56 -5.53 1.31
C LYS A 222 -13.44 -5.06 2.77
N SER A 223 -12.76 -3.93 2.99
CA SER A 223 -12.49 -3.37 4.33
C SER A 223 -13.78 -2.96 5.05
N PRO A 224 -14.18 -3.65 6.14
CA PRO A 224 -15.42 -3.38 6.83
C PRO A 224 -15.28 -2.30 7.91
N ALA A 225 -16.32 -1.47 8.07
CA ALA A 225 -16.55 -0.73 9.29
C ALA A 225 -17.57 -1.48 10.17
N ILE A 226 -17.29 -1.59 11.47
CA ILE A 226 -18.14 -2.27 12.45
C ILE A 226 -18.49 -1.26 13.54
N VAL A 227 -19.74 -0.76 13.52
CA VAL A 227 -20.21 0.22 14.51
C VAL A 227 -20.95 -0.51 15.62
N CYS A 228 -20.41 -0.47 16.84
CA CYS A 228 -21.03 -1.05 18.03
C CYS A 228 -22.09 -0.13 18.66
N ASP A 229 -22.92 -0.68 19.54
CA ASP A 229 -24.03 0.05 20.15
C ASP A 229 -23.60 1.23 21.02
N ASP A 230 -22.46 1.10 21.65
CA ASP A 230 -21.92 2.09 22.60
C ASP A 230 -21.30 3.31 21.90
N PHE A 231 -21.02 3.22 20.58
CA PHE A 231 -20.36 4.30 19.86
C PHE A 231 -21.36 5.34 19.33
N PRO A 232 -21.08 6.66 19.44
CA PRO A 232 -21.95 7.71 18.94
C PRO A 232 -22.14 7.63 17.43
N LEU A 233 -23.36 7.33 16.98
CA LEU A 233 -23.66 7.04 15.58
C LEU A 233 -23.31 8.20 14.64
N ARG A 234 -23.61 9.45 15.03
CA ARG A 234 -23.25 10.63 14.24
C ARG A 234 -21.76 10.70 13.94
N THR A 235 -20.93 10.50 14.95
CA THR A 235 -19.45 10.51 14.79
C THR A 235 -18.98 9.38 13.87
N ALA A 236 -19.56 8.19 14.03
CA ALA A 236 -19.24 7.07 13.12
C ALA A 236 -19.60 7.40 11.66
N VAL A 237 -20.80 7.95 11.43
CA VAL A 237 -21.25 8.34 10.08
C VAL A 237 -20.32 9.40 9.48
N GLU A 238 -19.97 10.44 10.21
CA GLU A 238 -19.10 11.52 9.72
C GLU A 238 -17.73 10.96 9.28
N ARG A 239 -17.11 10.08 10.09
CA ARG A 239 -15.81 9.47 9.79
C ARG A 239 -15.90 8.47 8.63
N ILE A 240 -16.90 7.60 8.62
CA ILE A 240 -17.13 6.63 7.55
C ILE A 240 -17.41 7.34 6.23
N MET A 241 -18.30 8.31 6.21
CA MET A 241 -18.69 9.00 4.99
C MET A 241 -17.58 9.89 4.44
N PHE A 242 -16.78 10.54 5.29
CA PHE A 242 -15.60 11.28 4.84
C PHE A 242 -14.66 10.39 4.05
N VAL A 243 -14.27 9.24 4.61
CA VAL A 243 -13.35 8.28 3.96
C VAL A 243 -13.99 7.65 2.72
N LYS A 244 -15.31 7.37 2.78
CA LYS A 244 -16.02 6.79 1.65
C LYS A 244 -16.14 7.72 0.45
N LEU A 245 -16.20 9.02 0.68
CA LEU A 245 -16.37 10.01 -0.38
C LEU A 245 -15.04 10.62 -0.86
N LEU A 246 -13.98 10.54 -0.08
CA LEU A 246 -12.64 10.91 -0.49
C LEU A 246 -12.25 10.14 -1.75
N ASN A 247 -11.79 10.83 -2.80
CA ASN A 247 -11.49 10.27 -4.12
C ASN A 247 -12.66 9.47 -4.72
N ALA A 248 -13.90 9.86 -4.41
CA ALA A 248 -15.13 9.13 -4.75
C ALA A 248 -15.07 7.63 -4.37
N GLY A 249 -14.45 7.29 -3.25
CA GLY A 249 -14.31 5.92 -2.75
C GLY A 249 -13.32 5.04 -3.51
N GLN A 250 -12.51 5.59 -4.39
CA GLN A 250 -11.51 4.86 -5.18
C GLN A 250 -10.20 4.69 -4.40
N ILE A 251 -10.29 4.06 -3.23
CA ILE A 251 -9.20 3.84 -2.26
C ILE A 251 -9.21 2.38 -1.81
N CYS A 252 -8.05 1.73 -1.81
CA CYS A 252 -7.90 0.33 -1.36
C CYS A 252 -8.29 0.11 0.12
N THR A 253 -8.12 1.15 0.93
CA THR A 253 -8.48 1.19 2.37
C THR A 253 -9.76 1.96 2.65
N THR A 254 -10.59 2.28 1.63
CA THR A 254 -11.91 2.88 1.89
C THR A 254 -12.81 1.91 2.67
N VAL A 255 -13.81 2.44 3.35
CA VAL A 255 -14.86 1.58 3.92
C VAL A 255 -15.64 0.95 2.76
N ASP A 256 -15.44 -0.34 2.53
CA ASP A 256 -16.14 -1.06 1.45
C ASP A 256 -17.61 -1.29 1.81
N HIS A 257 -17.89 -1.75 3.03
CA HIS A 257 -19.24 -1.92 3.58
C HIS A 257 -19.25 -1.66 5.09
N ALA A 258 -20.41 -1.38 5.67
CA ALA A 258 -20.54 -1.11 7.09
C ALA A 258 -21.55 -2.04 7.76
N TRP A 259 -21.21 -2.48 8.99
CA TRP A 259 -22.06 -3.27 9.87
C TRP A 259 -22.60 -2.43 11.01
N LEU A 260 -23.91 -2.50 11.25
CA LEU A 260 -24.63 -1.69 12.21
C LEU A 260 -25.59 -2.54 13.04
N PRO A 261 -25.83 -2.21 14.32
CA PRO A 261 -27.00 -2.72 15.03
C PRO A 261 -28.28 -2.42 14.23
N ALA A 262 -29.17 -3.39 14.14
CA ALA A 262 -30.38 -3.26 13.30
C ALA A 262 -31.19 -1.99 13.57
N ALA A 263 -31.30 -1.59 14.83
CA ALA A 263 -32.02 -0.39 15.26
C ALA A 263 -31.39 0.94 14.79
N LYS A 264 -30.13 0.94 14.34
CA LYS A 264 -29.39 2.16 13.95
C LYS A 264 -29.33 2.39 12.45
N VAL A 265 -29.82 1.47 11.62
CA VAL A 265 -29.68 1.54 10.16
C VAL A 265 -30.39 2.77 9.58
N ASP A 266 -31.65 3.02 9.93
CA ASP A 266 -32.42 4.14 9.39
C ASP A 266 -31.82 5.49 9.81
N GLU A 267 -31.35 5.58 11.05
CA GLU A 267 -30.67 6.78 11.52
C GLU A 267 -29.35 7.01 10.81
N PHE A 268 -28.58 5.95 10.54
CA PHE A 268 -27.34 6.04 9.75
C PHE A 268 -27.63 6.61 8.36
N VAL A 269 -28.65 6.10 7.66
CA VAL A 269 -29.05 6.58 6.32
C VAL A 269 -29.39 8.08 6.37
N ARG A 270 -30.18 8.49 7.36
CA ARG A 270 -30.57 9.90 7.55
C ARG A 270 -29.35 10.81 7.79
N LEU A 271 -28.43 10.39 8.65
CA LEU A 271 -27.21 11.13 8.96
C LEU A 271 -26.25 11.17 7.76
N ALA A 272 -26.07 10.07 7.05
CA ALA A 272 -25.23 9.98 5.86
C ALA A 272 -25.74 10.89 4.73
N ARG A 273 -27.08 10.94 4.53
CA ARG A 273 -27.69 11.88 3.57
C ARG A 273 -27.45 13.33 3.98
N SER A 274 -27.58 13.64 5.26
CA SER A 274 -27.28 14.99 5.78
C SER A 274 -25.83 15.37 5.54
N PHE A 275 -24.89 14.46 5.82
CA PHE A 275 -23.46 14.66 5.58
C PHE A 275 -23.17 14.89 4.09
N ALA A 276 -23.68 14.03 3.22
CA ALA A 276 -23.43 14.14 1.78
C ALA A 276 -23.95 15.47 1.22
N ARG A 277 -25.18 15.88 1.58
CA ARG A 277 -25.75 17.16 1.14
C ARG A 277 -25.02 18.39 1.68
N GLN A 278 -24.50 18.31 2.89
CA GLN A 278 -23.75 19.41 3.50
C GLN A 278 -22.39 19.61 2.83
N HIS A 279 -21.66 18.52 2.53
CA HIS A 279 -20.28 18.59 2.04
C HIS A 279 -20.17 18.52 0.51
N TYR A 280 -21.13 17.87 -0.15
CA TYR A 280 -21.19 17.73 -1.61
C TYR A 280 -22.61 18.05 -2.09
N PRO A 281 -23.03 19.34 -2.03
CA PRO A 281 -24.44 19.72 -2.27
C PRO A 281 -24.93 19.39 -3.68
N ARG A 282 -24.02 19.25 -4.63
CA ARG A 282 -24.32 18.93 -6.03
C ARG A 282 -23.27 17.98 -6.59
N LEU A 283 -23.67 17.16 -7.55
CA LEU A 283 -22.80 16.19 -8.21
C LEU A 283 -21.66 16.85 -8.99
N ASP A 284 -21.86 18.03 -9.55
CA ASP A 284 -20.87 18.81 -10.28
C ASP A 284 -19.93 19.65 -9.40
N SER A 285 -19.99 19.48 -8.06
CA SER A 285 -19.06 20.15 -7.14
C SER A 285 -17.60 19.98 -7.59
N PRO A 286 -16.78 21.05 -7.52
CA PRO A 286 -15.34 20.95 -7.80
C PRO A 286 -14.59 20.12 -6.74
N ASP A 287 -15.18 19.92 -5.56
CA ASP A 287 -14.61 19.09 -4.50
C ASP A 287 -14.94 17.61 -4.66
N TYR A 288 -15.81 17.24 -5.61
CA TYR A 288 -16.20 15.85 -5.83
C TYR A 288 -15.51 15.26 -7.05
N THR A 289 -14.66 14.25 -6.80
CA THR A 289 -13.81 13.61 -7.79
C THR A 289 -14.61 12.69 -8.73
N ALA A 290 -14.23 12.64 -10.02
CA ALA A 290 -14.81 11.76 -11.02
C ALA A 290 -14.32 10.31 -10.86
N ILE A 291 -15.04 9.34 -11.44
CA ILE A 291 -14.56 7.98 -11.63
C ILE A 291 -13.50 7.98 -12.75
N ILE A 292 -12.41 7.27 -12.53
CA ILE A 292 -11.19 7.35 -13.33
C ILE A 292 -11.42 7.16 -14.84
N ASP A 293 -12.20 6.18 -15.23
CA ASP A 293 -12.44 5.85 -16.62
C ASP A 293 -13.87 5.34 -16.86
N GLN A 294 -14.23 5.22 -18.14
CA GLN A 294 -15.55 4.75 -18.57
C GLN A 294 -15.83 3.32 -18.11
N ARG A 295 -14.83 2.45 -18.14
CA ARG A 295 -14.98 1.05 -17.72
C ARG A 295 -15.29 0.93 -16.23
N ALA A 296 -14.60 1.69 -15.39
CA ALA A 296 -14.87 1.73 -13.96
C ALA A 296 -16.24 2.35 -13.65
N PHE A 297 -16.62 3.40 -14.38
CA PHE A 297 -17.93 4.04 -14.27
C PHE A 297 -19.07 3.04 -14.60
N GLU A 298 -19.01 2.38 -15.74
CA GLU A 298 -20.01 1.38 -16.16
C GLU A 298 -20.08 0.19 -15.21
N ARG A 299 -18.92 -0.27 -14.71
CA ARG A 299 -18.84 -1.35 -13.71
C ARG A 299 -19.60 -1.00 -12.44
N LEU A 300 -19.49 0.24 -11.97
CA LEU A 300 -20.18 0.70 -10.76
C LEU A 300 -21.69 0.81 -10.98
N LEU A 301 -22.13 1.37 -12.12
CA LEU A 301 -23.56 1.42 -12.45
C LEU A 301 -24.16 0.02 -12.62
N HIS A 302 -23.44 -0.88 -13.27
CA HIS A 302 -23.87 -2.27 -13.40
C HIS A 302 -23.99 -2.96 -12.04
N ALA A 303 -23.06 -2.71 -11.11
CA ALA A 303 -23.13 -3.28 -9.77
C ALA A 303 -24.30 -2.73 -8.92
N LEU A 304 -24.68 -1.46 -9.11
CA LEU A 304 -25.90 -0.89 -8.50
C LEU A 304 -27.16 -1.55 -9.08
N GLN A 305 -27.23 -1.69 -10.39
CA GLN A 305 -28.37 -2.34 -11.08
C GLN A 305 -28.50 -3.80 -10.66
N ASP A 306 -27.39 -4.56 -10.67
CA ASP A 306 -27.37 -5.96 -10.22
C ASP A 306 -27.91 -6.13 -8.80
N ALA A 307 -27.48 -5.25 -7.88
CA ALA A 307 -27.98 -5.29 -6.51
C ALA A 307 -29.49 -5.00 -6.44
N GLN A 308 -29.96 -4.01 -7.22
CA GLN A 308 -31.40 -3.66 -7.29
C GLN A 308 -32.24 -4.78 -7.89
N ASP A 309 -31.79 -5.42 -8.97
CA ASP A 309 -32.46 -6.56 -9.62
C ASP A 309 -32.56 -7.77 -8.68
N GLN A 310 -31.59 -7.90 -7.75
CA GLN A 310 -31.61 -8.93 -6.71
C GLN A 310 -32.38 -8.53 -5.45
N GLY A 311 -33.10 -7.39 -5.46
CA GLY A 311 -34.00 -6.95 -4.37
C GLY A 311 -33.36 -6.04 -3.33
N ALA A 312 -32.15 -5.53 -3.53
CA ALA A 312 -31.57 -4.53 -2.66
C ALA A 312 -32.27 -3.16 -2.82
N THR A 313 -32.30 -2.38 -1.73
CA THR A 313 -32.74 -0.99 -1.78
C THR A 313 -31.58 -0.05 -2.04
N VAL A 314 -31.56 0.59 -3.20
CA VAL A 314 -30.52 1.53 -3.63
C VAL A 314 -30.96 2.96 -3.35
N LEU A 315 -30.23 3.70 -2.53
CA LEU A 315 -30.58 5.03 -2.02
C LEU A 315 -29.50 6.05 -2.43
N PRO A 316 -29.75 6.92 -3.43
CA PRO A 316 -28.90 8.07 -3.67
C PRO A 316 -28.97 9.07 -2.50
N LEU A 317 -27.83 9.64 -2.12
CA LEU A 317 -27.76 10.55 -0.97
C LEU A 317 -27.86 12.02 -1.35
N LEU A 318 -27.70 12.37 -2.62
CA LEU A 318 -27.87 13.72 -3.15
C LEU A 318 -29.25 13.87 -3.82
N ASP A 319 -29.71 15.10 -3.93
CA ASP A 319 -30.83 15.44 -4.77
C ASP A 319 -30.39 15.61 -6.23
N GLY A 320 -31.25 15.29 -7.19
CA GLY A 320 -30.97 15.39 -8.61
C GLY A 320 -30.51 14.06 -9.24
N PRO A 321 -29.70 14.10 -10.31
CA PRO A 321 -29.32 12.89 -11.03
C PRO A 321 -28.41 11.98 -10.20
N ALA A 322 -28.66 10.67 -10.28
CA ALA A 322 -27.85 9.68 -9.58
C ALA A 322 -26.43 9.55 -10.16
N PHE A 323 -26.23 9.98 -11.40
CA PHE A 323 -24.92 10.00 -12.06
C PHE A 323 -24.91 11.01 -13.23
N ASP A 324 -23.72 11.39 -13.66
CA ASP A 324 -23.46 12.12 -14.88
C ASP A 324 -22.46 11.34 -15.74
N ALA A 325 -22.92 10.84 -16.89
CA ALA A 325 -22.11 10.03 -17.79
C ALA A 325 -21.02 10.84 -18.53
N VAL A 326 -21.21 12.15 -18.70
CA VAL A 326 -20.22 13.01 -19.39
C VAL A 326 -19.01 13.24 -18.51
N THR A 327 -19.24 13.57 -17.24
CA THR A 327 -18.17 13.81 -16.25
C THR A 327 -17.75 12.55 -15.50
N ARG A 328 -18.43 11.43 -15.74
CA ARG A 328 -18.25 10.15 -14.99
C ARG A 328 -18.35 10.31 -13.48
N LYS A 329 -19.22 11.17 -13.00
CA LYS A 329 -19.51 11.33 -11.59
C LYS A 329 -20.73 10.49 -11.20
N ILE A 330 -20.62 9.76 -10.08
CA ILE A 330 -21.71 8.97 -9.49
C ILE A 330 -22.01 9.56 -8.13
N ALA A 331 -23.28 9.92 -7.88
CA ALA A 331 -23.71 10.40 -6.57
C ALA A 331 -23.37 9.34 -5.49
N PRO A 332 -23.10 9.74 -4.25
CA PRO A 332 -22.96 8.79 -3.15
C PRO A 332 -24.24 7.95 -2.98
N HIS A 333 -24.08 6.65 -2.84
CA HIS A 333 -25.20 5.73 -2.62
C HIS A 333 -25.01 4.92 -1.34
N ILE A 334 -26.12 4.71 -0.63
CA ILE A 334 -26.25 3.63 0.34
C ILE A 334 -27.06 2.51 -0.28
N VAL A 335 -26.65 1.26 -0.02
CA VAL A 335 -27.39 0.08 -0.46
C VAL A 335 -27.77 -0.75 0.75
N LEU A 336 -29.08 -0.96 0.93
CA LEU A 336 -29.62 -1.79 2.01
C LEU A 336 -29.98 -3.19 1.48
N ASN A 337 -29.83 -4.18 2.34
CA ASN A 337 -30.23 -5.56 2.04
C ASN A 337 -29.56 -6.14 0.77
N ALA A 338 -28.35 -5.69 0.44
CA ALA A 338 -27.60 -6.27 -0.68
C ALA A 338 -27.37 -7.77 -0.45
N PRO A 339 -27.89 -8.66 -1.33
CA PRO A 339 -27.65 -10.09 -1.22
C PRO A 339 -26.16 -10.41 -1.33
N GLN A 340 -25.73 -11.48 -0.67
CA GLN A 340 -24.32 -11.92 -0.74
C GLN A 340 -23.90 -12.28 -2.17
N SER A 341 -24.83 -12.68 -3.03
CA SER A 341 -24.62 -12.97 -4.45
C SER A 341 -24.42 -11.73 -5.33
N SER A 342 -24.78 -10.54 -4.85
CA SER A 342 -24.66 -9.30 -5.63
C SER A 342 -23.19 -8.93 -5.89
N LEU A 343 -22.94 -8.27 -7.01
CA LEU A 343 -21.60 -7.82 -7.40
C LEU A 343 -20.98 -6.87 -6.36
N LEU A 344 -21.79 -6.07 -5.66
CA LEU A 344 -21.34 -5.22 -4.57
C LEU A 344 -20.77 -6.01 -3.39
N MET A 345 -21.26 -7.22 -3.14
CA MET A 345 -20.80 -8.07 -2.04
C MET A 345 -19.71 -9.06 -2.46
N GLN A 346 -19.63 -9.42 -3.75
CA GLN A 346 -18.66 -10.38 -4.28
C GLN A 346 -17.30 -9.77 -4.62
N ARG A 347 -17.24 -8.45 -4.89
CA ARG A 347 -16.04 -7.76 -5.32
C ARG A 347 -15.81 -6.48 -4.50
N GLU A 348 -14.58 -6.04 -4.44
CA GLU A 348 -14.24 -4.71 -3.94
C GLU A 348 -14.98 -3.65 -4.78
N ILE A 349 -15.65 -2.73 -4.11
CA ILE A 349 -16.53 -1.74 -4.77
C ILE A 349 -15.70 -0.69 -5.50
N PHE A 350 -14.72 -0.11 -4.82
CA PHE A 350 -13.82 0.91 -5.36
C PHE A 350 -14.59 2.08 -6.02
N GLY A 351 -15.53 2.64 -5.26
CA GLY A 351 -16.47 3.68 -5.71
C GLY A 351 -17.33 4.22 -4.58
N PRO A 352 -18.16 5.26 -4.84
CA PRO A 352 -18.93 6.00 -3.83
C PRO A 352 -20.24 5.27 -3.44
N ILE A 353 -20.19 3.97 -3.25
CA ILE A 353 -21.31 3.10 -2.91
C ILE A 353 -21.00 2.40 -1.60
N LEU A 354 -21.89 2.49 -0.62
CA LEU A 354 -21.75 1.93 0.72
C LEU A 354 -22.89 0.97 1.05
N PRO A 355 -22.71 -0.35 0.92
CA PRO A 355 -23.63 -1.32 1.47
C PRO A 355 -23.66 -1.25 3.00
N LEU A 356 -24.87 -1.20 3.57
CA LEU A 356 -25.10 -1.34 5.00
C LEU A 356 -25.66 -2.72 5.30
N ARG A 357 -25.09 -3.36 6.30
CA ARG A 357 -25.54 -4.65 6.84
C ARG A 357 -25.92 -4.50 8.30
N SER A 358 -27.01 -5.12 8.69
CA SER A 358 -27.42 -5.14 10.08
C SER A 358 -26.94 -6.42 10.78
N TYR A 359 -26.71 -6.31 12.08
CA TYR A 359 -26.42 -7.45 12.93
C TYR A 359 -27.19 -7.35 14.26
N THR A 360 -27.39 -8.48 14.91
CA THR A 360 -27.96 -8.58 16.26
C THR A 360 -26.93 -9.09 17.27
N ALA A 361 -25.91 -9.80 16.81
CA ALA A 361 -24.79 -10.27 17.61
C ALA A 361 -23.48 -10.06 16.85
N LEU A 362 -22.44 -9.64 17.56
CA LEU A 362 -21.14 -9.32 16.96
C LEU A 362 -20.46 -10.55 16.33
N GLU A 363 -20.76 -11.73 16.83
CA GLU A 363 -20.32 -13.02 16.28
C GLU A 363 -20.71 -13.18 14.81
N GLN A 364 -21.91 -12.76 14.44
CA GLN A 364 -22.37 -12.80 13.03
C GLN A 364 -21.47 -12.01 12.09
N VAL A 365 -20.97 -10.88 12.57
CA VAL A 365 -20.06 -10.01 11.82
C VAL A 365 -18.68 -10.68 11.68
N ILE A 366 -18.15 -11.19 12.78
CA ILE A 366 -16.84 -11.87 12.82
C ILE A 366 -16.84 -13.08 11.90
N ASP A 367 -17.87 -13.93 12.03
CA ASP A 367 -18.00 -15.14 11.21
C ASP A 367 -18.11 -14.81 9.73
N HIS A 368 -18.89 -13.77 9.38
CA HIS A 368 -19.03 -13.33 8.00
C HIS A 368 -17.72 -12.84 7.40
N ILE A 369 -16.96 -12.00 8.14
CA ILE A 369 -15.69 -11.47 7.65
C ILE A 369 -14.66 -12.60 7.51
N ASN A 370 -14.59 -13.50 8.48
CA ASN A 370 -13.64 -14.61 8.47
C ASN A 370 -13.96 -15.70 7.42
N ALA A 371 -15.21 -15.80 6.97
CA ALA A 371 -15.58 -16.67 5.85
C ALA A 371 -15.14 -16.13 4.48
N GLY A 372 -14.80 -14.84 4.41
CA GLY A 372 -14.33 -14.16 3.20
C GLY A 372 -12.81 -14.01 3.11
N PRO A 373 -12.33 -13.37 2.02
CA PRO A 373 -10.94 -12.96 1.90
C PRO A 373 -10.54 -11.96 2.99
N ARG A 374 -9.33 -12.08 3.52
CA ARG A 374 -8.81 -11.17 4.54
C ARG A 374 -8.76 -9.74 4.02
N PRO A 375 -9.42 -8.77 4.69
CA PRO A 375 -9.45 -7.39 4.25
C PRO A 375 -8.09 -6.69 4.45
N LEU A 376 -7.84 -5.65 3.65
CA LEU A 376 -6.67 -4.79 3.83
C LEU A 376 -6.75 -3.97 5.11
N ALA A 377 -7.97 -3.55 5.51
CA ALA A 377 -8.18 -2.80 6.74
C ALA A 377 -9.45 -3.23 7.47
N LEU A 378 -9.47 -2.99 8.80
CA LEU A 378 -10.61 -3.22 9.69
C LEU A 378 -10.87 -1.95 10.50
N TYR A 379 -12.14 -1.55 10.64
CA TYR A 379 -12.55 -0.31 11.28
C TYR A 379 -13.57 -0.55 12.41
N PRO A 380 -13.15 -0.95 13.61
CA PRO A 380 -14.03 -1.08 14.77
C PRO A 380 -14.34 0.29 15.38
N PHE A 381 -15.62 0.56 15.61
CA PHE A 381 -16.14 1.76 16.29
C PHE A 381 -16.79 1.34 17.60
N SER A 382 -16.09 1.48 18.72
CA SER A 382 -16.57 1.19 20.07
C SER A 382 -15.72 1.93 21.10
N HIS A 383 -16.32 2.33 22.21
CA HIS A 383 -15.61 2.79 23.41
C HIS A 383 -15.30 1.65 24.38
N ASP A 384 -15.87 0.47 24.18
CA ASP A 384 -15.55 -0.72 24.95
C ASP A 384 -14.24 -1.35 24.44
N ALA A 385 -13.18 -1.18 25.22
CA ALA A 385 -11.87 -1.71 24.88
C ALA A 385 -11.84 -3.24 24.73
N ALA A 386 -12.71 -3.98 25.46
CA ALA A 386 -12.77 -5.44 25.34
C ALA A 386 -13.41 -5.87 24.01
N GLN A 387 -14.45 -5.16 23.54
CA GLN A 387 -15.04 -5.39 22.23
C GLN A 387 -14.05 -5.07 21.11
N VAL A 388 -13.36 -3.94 21.22
CA VAL A 388 -12.31 -3.54 20.22
C VAL A 388 -11.22 -4.62 20.16
N GLN A 389 -10.70 -5.06 21.33
CA GLN A 389 -9.65 -6.07 21.38
C GLN A 389 -10.13 -7.41 20.81
N SER A 390 -11.38 -7.81 21.14
CA SER A 390 -11.98 -9.04 20.59
C SER A 390 -12.07 -9.00 19.06
N LEU A 391 -12.43 -7.85 18.47
CA LEU A 391 -12.45 -7.68 17.01
C LEU A 391 -11.04 -7.77 16.41
N ILE A 392 -10.06 -7.12 17.03
CA ILE A 392 -8.65 -7.15 16.57
C ILE A 392 -8.08 -8.59 16.64
N ASP A 393 -8.34 -9.32 17.71
CA ASP A 393 -7.80 -10.67 17.90
C ASP A 393 -8.46 -11.71 16.99
N ARG A 394 -9.73 -11.52 16.67
CA ARG A 394 -10.53 -12.52 15.95
C ARG A 394 -10.68 -12.25 14.46
N VAL A 395 -10.42 -11.03 13.98
CA VAL A 395 -10.50 -10.64 12.56
C VAL A 395 -9.13 -10.22 12.07
N MET A 396 -8.48 -11.07 11.28
CA MET A 396 -7.20 -10.76 10.67
C MET A 396 -7.35 -9.80 9.50
N SER A 397 -6.60 -8.70 9.51
CA SER A 397 -6.53 -7.70 8.44
C SER A 397 -5.10 -7.19 8.25
N GLY A 398 -4.84 -6.45 7.17
CA GLY A 398 -3.54 -5.76 6.97
C GLY A 398 -3.27 -4.69 8.02
N GLY A 399 -4.30 -3.90 8.38
CA GLY A 399 -4.22 -2.87 9.41
C GLY A 399 -5.56 -2.58 10.07
N VAL A 400 -5.54 -1.83 11.18
CA VAL A 400 -6.74 -1.47 11.95
C VAL A 400 -6.72 0.01 12.28
N SER A 401 -7.86 0.71 12.08
CA SER A 401 -8.08 2.04 12.68
C SER A 401 -9.26 1.94 13.64
N VAL A 402 -9.01 2.14 14.92
CA VAL A 402 -10.06 2.12 15.96
C VAL A 402 -10.74 3.48 16.03
N ASN A 403 -12.07 3.47 16.02
CA ASN A 403 -12.92 4.67 16.11
C ASN A 403 -12.71 5.67 14.98
N ASP A 404 -12.08 5.24 13.90
CA ASP A 404 -11.91 6.00 12.66
C ASP A 404 -11.75 5.04 11.47
N ALA A 405 -11.59 5.56 10.27
CA ALA A 405 -11.28 4.78 9.09
C ALA A 405 -10.06 5.38 8.36
N LEU A 406 -9.34 4.59 7.57
CA LEU A 406 -8.20 4.98 6.74
C LEU A 406 -6.92 5.36 7.52
N PHE A 407 -6.98 6.17 8.56
CA PHE A 407 -5.85 6.95 9.08
C PHE A 407 -4.70 6.16 9.73
N HIS A 408 -4.79 4.83 9.89
CA HIS A 408 -3.61 4.02 10.22
C HIS A 408 -2.55 4.10 9.11
N VAL A 409 -2.95 4.27 7.84
CA VAL A 409 -2.04 4.41 6.70
C VAL A 409 -1.28 5.74 6.68
N GLY A 410 -1.84 6.77 7.32
CA GLY A 410 -1.21 8.08 7.48
C GLY A 410 -0.24 8.18 8.66
N GLN A 411 -0.08 7.11 9.46
CA GLN A 411 0.84 7.13 10.60
C GLN A 411 2.25 6.73 10.13
N HIS A 412 3.19 7.66 10.21
CA HIS A 412 4.55 7.46 9.67
C HIS A 412 5.38 6.42 10.43
N ASP A 413 4.98 6.03 11.64
CA ASP A 413 5.68 5.03 12.46
C ASP A 413 4.91 3.71 12.57
N LEU A 414 3.98 3.46 11.63
CA LEU A 414 3.30 2.18 11.47
C LEU A 414 3.66 1.56 10.11
N PRO A 415 3.89 0.22 10.06
CA PRO A 415 3.99 -0.48 8.79
C PRO A 415 2.64 -0.47 8.06
N PHE A 416 2.69 -0.50 6.74
CA PHE A 416 1.52 -0.66 5.90
C PHE A 416 1.69 -1.85 4.96
N GLY A 417 0.70 -2.73 4.91
CA GLY A 417 0.67 -3.89 4.04
C GLY A 417 -0.49 -4.81 4.31
N GLY A 418 -0.87 -5.59 3.30
CA GLY A 418 -1.95 -6.56 3.36
C GLY A 418 -1.52 -7.93 3.89
N VAL A 419 -2.49 -8.84 4.04
CA VAL A 419 -2.28 -10.23 4.45
C VAL A 419 -3.18 -11.17 3.65
N GLY A 420 -2.63 -12.24 3.09
CA GLY A 420 -3.38 -13.19 2.27
C GLY A 420 -3.87 -12.55 0.96
N ASP A 421 -5.17 -12.50 0.74
CA ASP A 421 -5.75 -11.91 -0.49
C ASP A 421 -5.58 -10.39 -0.60
N SER A 422 -5.35 -9.69 0.52
CA SER A 422 -5.08 -8.25 0.52
C SER A 422 -3.62 -7.87 0.31
N GLY A 423 -2.69 -8.84 0.29
CA GLY A 423 -1.30 -8.59 -0.03
C GLY A 423 -0.29 -9.47 0.69
N MET A 424 0.98 -9.17 0.48
CA MET A 424 2.12 -9.77 1.19
C MET A 424 3.26 -8.77 1.31
N GLY A 425 3.98 -8.84 2.43
CA GLY A 425 4.98 -7.85 2.80
C GLY A 425 4.34 -6.57 3.30
N HIS A 426 5.16 -5.57 3.50
CA HIS A 426 4.75 -4.26 3.96
C HIS A 426 5.83 -3.24 3.61
N TYR A 427 5.44 -1.98 3.56
CA TYR A 427 6.35 -0.84 3.48
C TYR A 427 5.82 0.27 4.40
N HIS A 428 6.38 1.42 4.47
CA HIS A 428 6.28 2.49 5.47
C HIS A 428 7.15 2.23 6.69
N SER A 429 7.48 3.30 7.39
CA SER A 429 8.26 3.30 8.62
C SER A 429 9.62 2.60 8.49
N ARG A 430 10.13 2.14 9.61
CA ARG A 430 11.34 1.33 9.69
C ARG A 430 11.22 0.03 8.90
N GLU A 431 10.06 -0.57 8.92
CA GLU A 431 9.75 -1.81 8.19
C GLU A 431 9.91 -1.62 6.69
N GLY A 432 9.52 -0.46 6.15
CA GLY A 432 9.74 -0.12 4.74
C GLY A 432 11.24 0.00 4.41
N PHE A 433 12.02 0.62 5.28
CA PHE A 433 13.49 0.63 5.14
C PHE A 433 14.07 -0.78 5.19
N GLU A 434 13.60 -1.64 6.10
CA GLU A 434 14.07 -3.04 6.24
C GLU A 434 13.65 -3.91 5.05
N THR A 435 12.42 -3.71 4.51
CA THR A 435 11.93 -4.42 3.30
C THR A 435 12.83 -4.18 2.08
N PHE A 436 13.31 -2.95 1.90
CA PHE A 436 14.23 -2.62 0.81
C PHE A 436 15.71 -2.75 1.20
N SER A 437 16.01 -3.42 2.31
CA SER A 437 17.36 -3.70 2.80
C SER A 437 17.61 -5.19 2.97
N LYS A 438 18.80 -5.65 2.62
CA LYS A 438 19.29 -6.94 3.12
C LYS A 438 19.75 -6.75 4.55
N MET A 439 19.00 -7.25 5.52
CA MET A 439 19.41 -7.34 6.92
C MET A 439 20.47 -8.42 7.04
N ARG A 440 21.73 -8.07 6.75
CA ARG A 440 22.85 -9.01 6.57
C ARG A 440 23.41 -9.45 7.93
N PRO A 441 23.33 -10.73 8.31
CA PRO A 441 23.97 -11.24 9.51
C PRO A 441 25.48 -11.32 9.30
N VAL A 442 26.23 -10.83 10.27
CA VAL A 442 27.71 -10.88 10.27
C VAL A 442 28.18 -11.38 11.62
N PHE A 443 28.88 -12.51 11.59
CA PHE A 443 29.55 -13.08 12.75
C PHE A 443 31.03 -12.74 12.70
N TYR A 444 31.52 -12.14 13.76
CA TYR A 444 32.95 -11.81 13.93
C TYR A 444 33.58 -12.80 14.91
N GLN A 445 34.36 -13.73 14.40
CA GLN A 445 35.11 -14.70 15.21
C GLN A 445 36.37 -14.04 15.80
N THR A 446 36.78 -14.48 16.97
CA THR A 446 38.04 -14.11 17.60
C THR A 446 39.21 -14.90 16.99
N ARG A 447 40.47 -14.50 17.33
CA ARG A 447 41.67 -15.22 16.91
C ARG A 447 41.71 -16.65 17.45
N PHE A 448 41.08 -16.89 18.61
CA PHE A 448 41.04 -18.20 19.26
C PHE A 448 39.64 -18.79 19.13
N SER A 449 39.52 -19.94 18.53
CA SER A 449 38.26 -20.67 18.42
C SER A 449 38.33 -21.94 19.32
N THR A 450 37.41 -22.01 20.30
CA THR A 450 37.26 -23.22 21.13
C THR A 450 36.79 -24.41 20.31
N LEU A 451 36.14 -24.17 19.16
CA LEU A 451 35.72 -25.21 18.23
C LEU A 451 36.87 -26.02 17.61
N LYS A 452 38.12 -25.56 17.76
CA LYS A 452 39.28 -26.38 17.35
C LYS A 452 39.36 -27.73 18.09
N LEU A 453 38.78 -27.79 19.31
CA LEU A 453 38.69 -29.05 20.08
C LEU A 453 37.72 -30.06 19.45
N LEU A 454 36.90 -29.64 18.53
CA LEU A 454 35.94 -30.44 17.77
C LEU A 454 36.37 -30.69 16.33
N TRP A 455 37.66 -30.43 15.96
CA TRP A 455 38.16 -30.73 14.63
C TRP A 455 38.57 -32.20 14.52
N PRO A 456 38.39 -32.83 13.36
CA PRO A 456 38.85 -34.19 13.09
C PRO A 456 40.39 -34.25 13.10
N PRO A 457 40.99 -35.42 13.44
CA PRO A 457 40.28 -36.65 13.79
C PRO A 457 39.64 -36.59 15.18
N TYR A 458 38.33 -36.96 15.23
CA TYR A 458 37.57 -36.94 16.47
C TYR A 458 38.11 -37.96 17.47
N GLY A 459 38.18 -37.61 18.76
CA GLY A 459 38.65 -38.45 19.83
C GLY A 459 37.87 -38.21 21.12
N LYS A 460 38.30 -38.91 22.19
CA LYS A 460 37.62 -38.85 23.49
C LYS A 460 37.35 -37.47 24.05
N LEU A 461 38.15 -36.47 23.63
CA LEU A 461 37.92 -35.07 24.01
C LEU A 461 36.67 -34.49 23.31
N ALA A 462 36.55 -34.70 21.99
CA ALA A 462 35.39 -34.30 21.24
C ALA A 462 34.10 -34.97 21.78
N ASP A 463 34.18 -36.28 22.08
CA ASP A 463 33.03 -37.00 22.67
C ASP A 463 32.56 -36.40 24.00
N ARG A 464 33.50 -36.04 24.89
CA ARG A 464 33.19 -35.42 26.18
C ARG A 464 32.58 -34.01 26.02
N VAL A 465 33.17 -33.19 25.11
CA VAL A 465 32.69 -31.86 24.86
C VAL A 465 31.27 -31.91 24.28
N LEU A 466 31.04 -32.75 23.27
CA LEU A 466 29.73 -32.93 22.67
C LEU A 466 28.71 -33.49 23.67
N ALA A 467 29.08 -34.47 24.49
CA ALA A 467 28.22 -35.00 25.54
C ALA A 467 27.82 -33.92 26.58
N PHE A 468 28.70 -32.96 26.85
CA PHE A 468 28.42 -31.83 27.72
C PHE A 468 27.50 -30.78 27.05
N LEU A 469 27.72 -30.48 25.77
CA LEU A 469 26.93 -29.48 25.01
C LEU A 469 25.52 -29.97 24.67
N ILE A 470 25.30 -31.31 24.62
CA ILE A 470 24.00 -31.91 24.28
C ILE A 470 23.11 -32.09 25.50
N ARG A 471 23.65 -31.93 26.71
CA ARG A 471 22.89 -31.98 27.97
C ARG A 471 22.08 -30.70 28.17
#